data_480289b28f135cd5486db45e1d6d6ac3
#
_entry.id   480289b28f135cd5486db45e1d6d6ac3
#
_cell.length_a   1.000
_cell.length_b   1.000
_cell.length_c   1.000
_cell.angle_alpha   90.00
_cell.angle_beta   90.00
_cell.angle_gamma   90.00
#
_symmetry.space_group_name_H-M   'P 1'
#
loop_
_entity.id
_entity.type
_entity.pdbx_description
1 polymer ?
#
loop_
_entity_poly.entity_id
_entity_poly.type
_entity_poly.pdbx_seq_one_letter_code
_entity_poly.pdbx_strand_id
1 'polypeptide(L)'
;MRKKIKLALAIVMSVVALWGSAQRPRQPDLHWQAPAQAAAQPNPLANQPQTEVGGRKLFRRLCSSCHGLAGAGIGQAPNLRSFDTQVQTDGTLFWKITNGNLDRGMPSFADLPGLERWQLVLHLRHLEEPAKGP
;
A
#
# COMPACT_ATOMS: atom_id res chain seq x y z
N MET A 1 -26.88 -35.74 -36.86
CA MET A 1 -26.84 -35.46 -35.42
C MET A 1 -25.41 -35.38 -34.79
N ARG A 2 -24.41 -36.08 -35.30
CA ARG A 2 -23.04 -36.12 -34.72
C ARG A 2 -22.21 -34.82 -34.86
N LYS A 3 -22.48 -33.95 -35.86
CA LYS A 3 -21.72 -32.69 -36.09
C LYS A 3 -22.12 -31.55 -35.15
N LYS A 4 -23.34 -31.50 -34.64
CA LYS A 4 -23.84 -30.46 -33.75
C LYS A 4 -23.32 -30.60 -32.30
N ILE A 5 -23.01 -31.81 -31.85
CA ILE A 5 -22.52 -32.13 -30.52
C ILE A 5 -21.04 -31.69 -30.38
N LYS A 6 -20.22 -31.79 -31.44
CA LYS A 6 -18.80 -31.38 -31.39
C LYS A 6 -18.61 -29.87 -31.28
N LEU A 7 -19.53 -29.06 -31.82
CA LEU A 7 -19.46 -27.60 -31.74
C LEU A 7 -19.82 -27.08 -30.35
N ALA A 8 -20.76 -27.73 -29.67
CA ALA A 8 -21.16 -27.34 -28.30
C ALA A 8 -20.06 -27.62 -27.26
N LEU A 9 -19.27 -28.70 -27.43
CA LEU A 9 -18.16 -29.00 -26.52
C LEU A 9 -17.00 -28.02 -26.68
N ALA A 10 -16.74 -27.49 -27.88
CA ALA A 10 -15.67 -26.56 -28.13
C ALA A 10 -15.93 -25.18 -27.48
N ILE A 11 -17.20 -24.76 -27.41
CA ILE A 11 -17.58 -23.46 -26.79
C ILE A 11 -17.48 -23.50 -25.25
N VAL A 12 -17.79 -24.64 -24.63
CA VAL A 12 -17.71 -24.78 -23.15
C VAL A 12 -16.28 -24.77 -22.67
N MET A 13 -15.31 -25.29 -23.44
CA MET A 13 -13.88 -25.25 -23.04
C MET A 13 -13.24 -23.86 -23.14
N SER A 14 -13.77 -22.97 -23.96
CA SER A 14 -13.22 -21.61 -24.14
C SER A 14 -13.63 -20.63 -23.04
N VAL A 15 -14.69 -20.88 -22.30
CA VAL A 15 -15.21 -19.99 -21.25
C VAL A 15 -14.49 -20.20 -19.91
N VAL A 16 -13.93 -21.38 -19.68
CA VAL A 16 -13.23 -21.71 -18.41
C VAL A 16 -11.84 -21.03 -18.31
N ALA A 17 -11.24 -20.66 -19.44
CA ALA A 17 -9.89 -20.06 -19.46
C ALA A 17 -9.84 -18.57 -19.04
N LEU A 18 -10.98 -17.86 -18.93
CA LEU A 18 -11.03 -16.43 -18.61
C LEU A 18 -11.17 -16.11 -17.12
N TRP A 19 -11.31 -17.10 -16.26
CA TRP A 19 -11.51 -16.87 -14.81
C TRP A 19 -10.26 -17.11 -13.96
N GLY A 20 -9.09 -17.27 -14.59
CA GLY A 20 -7.85 -17.66 -13.94
C GLY A 20 -6.92 -16.54 -13.49
N SER A 21 -7.30 -15.26 -13.61
CA SER A 21 -6.49 -14.14 -13.11
C SER A 21 -6.90 -13.72 -11.68
N ALA A 22 -7.16 -14.69 -10.81
CA ALA A 22 -7.22 -14.41 -9.38
C ALA A 22 -5.84 -13.90 -8.96
N GLN A 23 -5.75 -12.58 -8.73
CA GLN A 23 -4.54 -11.95 -8.19
C GLN A 23 -4.23 -12.67 -6.88
N ARG A 24 -3.09 -13.39 -6.87
CA ARG A 24 -2.63 -14.04 -5.63
C ARG A 24 -2.50 -12.98 -4.55
N PRO A 25 -3.06 -13.20 -3.35
CA PRO A 25 -2.83 -12.29 -2.23
C PRO A 25 -1.33 -12.06 -2.08
N ARG A 26 -0.92 -10.80 -1.99
CA ARG A 26 0.48 -10.47 -1.82
C ARG A 26 0.94 -11.06 -0.48
N GLN A 27 1.90 -11.98 -0.53
CA GLN A 27 2.51 -12.55 0.67
C GLN A 27 3.14 -11.43 1.51
N PRO A 28 2.90 -11.39 2.82
CA PRO A 28 3.61 -10.48 3.72
C PRO A 28 5.12 -10.65 3.56
N ASP A 29 5.83 -9.54 3.50
CA ASP A 29 7.29 -9.57 3.48
C ASP A 29 7.80 -9.75 4.92
N LEU A 30 8.11 -10.98 5.28
CA LEU A 30 8.58 -11.33 6.62
C LEU A 30 9.93 -10.70 6.97
N HIS A 31 10.70 -10.28 5.96
CA HIS A 31 11.99 -9.61 6.15
C HIS A 31 11.86 -8.09 6.29
N TRP A 32 10.70 -7.51 5.95
CA TRP A 32 10.46 -6.08 6.03
C TRP A 32 9.52 -5.74 7.19
N GLN A 33 9.95 -6.14 8.38
CA GLN A 33 9.23 -5.89 9.62
C GLN A 33 10.05 -4.96 10.53
N ALA A 34 9.39 -3.95 11.08
CA ALA A 34 10.02 -3.05 12.03
C ALA A 34 10.40 -3.84 13.31
N PRO A 35 11.60 -3.63 13.86
CA PRO A 35 11.94 -4.13 15.19
C PRO A 35 10.92 -3.64 16.23
N ALA A 36 10.67 -4.45 17.27
CA ALA A 36 9.66 -4.13 18.27
C ALA A 36 9.85 -2.74 18.91
N GLN A 37 11.11 -2.35 19.18
CA GLN A 37 11.42 -1.02 19.70
C GLN A 37 11.04 0.10 18.75
N ALA A 38 11.27 -0.05 17.45
CA ALA A 38 10.86 0.93 16.44
C ALA A 38 9.34 0.97 16.29
N ALA A 39 8.69 -0.19 16.27
CA ALA A 39 7.24 -0.29 16.18
C ALA A 39 6.51 0.36 17.36
N ALA A 40 7.13 0.38 18.54
CA ALA A 40 6.57 0.98 19.76
C ALA A 40 6.68 2.51 19.80
N GLN A 41 7.41 3.15 18.87
CA GLN A 41 7.56 4.60 18.88
C GLN A 41 6.26 5.31 18.50
N PRO A 42 5.73 6.20 19.36
CA PRO A 42 4.58 7.01 19.01
C PRO A 42 4.97 8.13 18.04
N ASN A 43 4.02 8.56 17.21
CA ASN A 43 4.23 9.75 16.39
C ASN A 43 4.23 11.00 17.28
N PRO A 44 5.33 11.75 17.36
CA PRO A 44 5.39 12.97 18.17
C PRO A 44 4.46 14.09 17.67
N LEU A 45 3.96 13.95 16.43
CA LEU A 45 3.05 14.92 15.81
C LEU A 45 1.57 14.48 15.88
N ALA A 46 1.25 13.36 16.56
CA ALA A 46 -0.12 12.83 16.61
C ALA A 46 -1.17 13.85 17.09
N ASN A 47 -0.78 14.76 17.99
CA ASN A 47 -1.63 15.83 18.52
C ASN A 47 -1.46 17.18 17.79
N GLN A 48 -0.85 17.18 16.62
CA GLN A 48 -0.56 18.36 15.80
C GLN A 48 -1.11 18.20 14.38
N PRO A 49 -2.44 18.06 14.19
CA PRO A 49 -3.05 17.74 12.90
C PRO A 49 -2.74 18.77 11.80
N GLN A 50 -2.45 20.02 12.17
CA GLN A 50 -2.04 21.06 11.22
C GLN A 50 -0.75 20.72 10.48
N THR A 51 0.11 19.86 11.05
CA THR A 51 1.38 19.45 10.41
C THR A 51 1.19 18.45 9.27
N GLU A 52 0.00 17.84 9.16
CA GLU A 52 -0.37 16.93 8.06
C GLU A 52 -0.18 17.58 6.68
N VAL A 53 -0.40 18.88 6.57
CA VAL A 53 -0.20 19.63 5.31
C VAL A 53 1.23 19.47 4.77
N GLY A 54 2.23 19.43 5.66
CA GLY A 54 3.62 19.13 5.30
C GLY A 54 3.77 17.71 4.75
N GLY A 55 3.22 16.74 5.44
CA GLY A 55 3.22 15.33 5.02
C GLY A 55 2.55 15.11 3.67
N ARG A 56 1.41 15.75 3.42
CA ARG A 56 0.71 15.71 2.13
C ARG A 56 1.56 16.27 0.99
N LYS A 57 2.26 17.38 1.20
CA LYS A 57 3.17 17.96 0.19
C LYS A 57 4.33 17.01 -0.12
N LEU A 58 4.93 16.42 0.92
CA LEU A 58 6.00 15.44 0.78
C LEU A 58 5.51 14.19 0.06
N PHE A 59 4.35 13.66 0.44
CA PHE A 59 3.75 12.49 -0.18
C PHE A 59 3.53 12.69 -1.69
N ARG A 60 2.95 13.82 -2.07
CA ARG A 60 2.73 14.15 -3.49
C ARG A 60 4.02 14.21 -4.29
N ARG A 61 5.09 14.70 -3.70
CA ARG A 61 6.39 14.85 -4.37
C ARG A 61 7.18 13.55 -4.44
N LEU A 62 7.17 12.75 -3.37
CA LEU A 62 8.10 11.63 -3.19
C LEU A 62 7.46 10.26 -3.30
N CYS A 63 6.16 10.14 -3.02
CA CYS A 63 5.49 8.84 -2.85
C CYS A 63 4.44 8.57 -3.94
N SER A 64 3.79 9.63 -4.44
CA SER A 64 2.61 9.50 -5.30
C SER A 64 2.89 8.86 -6.66
N SER A 65 4.12 8.92 -7.17
CA SER A 65 4.49 8.26 -8.44
C SER A 65 4.31 6.74 -8.39
N CYS A 66 4.49 6.13 -7.21
CA CYS A 66 4.30 4.70 -7.01
C CYS A 66 2.99 4.38 -6.27
N HIS A 67 2.62 5.19 -5.29
CA HIS A 67 1.45 4.91 -4.45
C HIS A 67 0.16 5.58 -4.93
N GLY A 68 0.22 6.42 -5.98
CA GLY A 68 -0.91 7.22 -6.44
C GLY A 68 -1.18 8.43 -5.54
N LEU A 69 -1.81 9.47 -6.08
CA LEU A 69 -2.13 10.69 -5.34
C LEU A 69 -3.05 10.44 -4.13
N ALA A 70 -3.92 9.46 -4.24
CA ALA A 70 -4.83 9.03 -3.18
C ALA A 70 -4.28 7.87 -2.34
N GLY A 71 -3.05 7.42 -2.56
CA GLY A 71 -2.45 6.32 -1.83
C GLY A 71 -3.02 4.93 -2.16
N ALA A 72 -3.75 4.78 -3.26
CA ALA A 72 -4.39 3.52 -3.64
C ALA A 72 -3.41 2.45 -4.16
N GLY A 73 -2.16 2.84 -4.43
CA GLY A 73 -1.16 2.00 -5.07
C GLY A 73 -1.26 2.01 -6.59
N ILE A 74 -0.11 1.86 -7.25
CA ILE A 74 -0.01 1.71 -8.71
C ILE A 74 0.87 0.48 -8.98
N GLY A 75 0.41 -0.42 -9.86
CA GLY A 75 1.15 -1.63 -10.19
C GLY A 75 1.40 -2.50 -8.96
N GLN A 76 2.67 -2.67 -8.57
CA GLN A 76 3.06 -3.48 -7.42
C GLN A 76 3.13 -2.71 -6.10
N ALA A 77 3.04 -1.38 -6.12
CA ALA A 77 3.05 -0.60 -4.89
C ALA A 77 1.74 -0.86 -4.09
N PRO A 78 1.83 -1.05 -2.77
CA PRO A 78 0.66 -1.38 -1.98
C PRO A 78 -0.32 -0.21 -1.88
N ASN A 79 -1.60 -0.55 -1.68
CA ASN A 79 -2.63 0.40 -1.28
C ASN A 79 -2.40 0.81 0.18
N LEU A 80 -1.98 2.06 0.38
CA LEU A 80 -1.68 2.60 1.71
C LEU A 80 -2.93 2.89 2.55
N ARG A 81 -4.11 2.86 1.92
CA ARG A 81 -5.41 3.03 2.58
C ARG A 81 -6.00 1.71 3.08
N SER A 82 -5.38 0.59 2.69
CA SER A 82 -5.87 -0.74 3.06
C SER A 82 -5.79 -0.97 4.57
N PHE A 83 -6.67 -1.84 5.06
CA PHE A 83 -6.66 -2.29 6.45
C PHE A 83 -5.26 -2.76 6.88
N ASP A 84 -4.58 -3.58 6.06
CA ASP A 84 -3.24 -4.11 6.36
C ASP A 84 -2.18 -3.03 6.57
N THR A 85 -2.33 -1.87 5.94
CA THR A 85 -1.44 -0.72 6.17
C THR A 85 -1.89 0.06 7.40
N GLN A 86 -3.19 0.31 7.54
CA GLN A 86 -3.73 1.18 8.59
C GLN A 86 -3.70 0.57 9.99
N VAL A 87 -3.64 -0.77 10.12
CA VAL A 87 -3.47 -1.45 11.42
C VAL A 87 -2.03 -1.43 11.93
N GLN A 88 -1.04 -1.09 11.09
CA GLN A 88 0.35 -1.00 11.53
C GLN A 88 0.54 0.20 12.46
N THR A 89 1.45 0.10 13.41
CA THR A 89 1.75 1.23 14.31
C THR A 89 2.44 2.37 13.56
N ASP A 90 2.36 3.57 14.10
CA ASP A 90 3.06 4.75 13.53
C ASP A 90 4.57 4.53 13.46
N GLY A 91 5.14 3.92 14.50
CA GLY A 91 6.56 3.56 14.52
C GLY A 91 6.94 2.57 13.42
N THR A 92 6.05 1.60 13.13
CA THR A 92 6.25 0.68 12.00
C THR A 92 6.26 1.41 10.66
N LEU A 93 5.30 2.30 10.42
CA LEU A 93 5.24 3.09 9.20
C LEU A 93 6.45 4.02 9.05
N PHE A 94 6.85 4.67 10.16
CA PHE A 94 8.05 5.51 10.20
C PHE A 94 9.31 4.71 9.84
N TRP A 95 9.47 3.52 10.44
CA TRP A 95 10.61 2.63 10.16
C TRP A 95 10.64 2.20 8.69
N LYS A 96 9.49 1.85 8.13
CA LYS A 96 9.36 1.45 6.72
C LYS A 96 9.69 2.57 5.76
N ILE A 97 9.24 3.78 6.02
CA ILE A 97 9.61 4.99 5.25
C ILE A 97 11.11 5.23 5.35
N THR A 98 11.67 5.14 6.55
CA THR A 98 13.09 5.37 6.79
C THR A 98 13.97 4.40 6.01
N ASN A 99 13.68 3.11 6.09
CA ASN A 99 14.56 2.08 5.54
C ASN A 99 14.24 1.74 4.07
N GLY A 100 13.02 2.00 3.62
CA GLY A 100 12.58 1.56 2.30
C GLY A 100 12.53 0.03 2.19
N ASN A 101 12.34 -0.45 0.97
CA ASN A 101 12.41 -1.86 0.59
C ASN A 101 12.88 -1.93 -0.88
N LEU A 102 14.18 -1.86 -1.09
CA LEU A 102 14.79 -1.78 -2.43
C LEU A 102 14.46 -3.03 -3.27
N ASP A 103 14.39 -4.20 -2.65
CA ASP A 103 14.04 -5.45 -3.34
C ASP A 103 12.63 -5.40 -3.94
N ARG A 104 11.78 -4.54 -3.42
CA ARG A 104 10.42 -4.27 -3.92
C ARG A 104 10.27 -2.89 -4.57
N GLY A 105 11.37 -2.19 -4.80
CA GLY A 105 11.41 -0.92 -5.53
C GLY A 105 11.08 0.31 -4.69
N MET A 106 10.94 0.20 -3.36
CA MET A 106 10.74 1.36 -2.48
C MET A 106 12.09 1.89 -1.98
N PRO A 107 12.48 3.13 -2.32
CA PRO A 107 13.72 3.71 -1.83
C PRO A 107 13.67 4.01 -0.32
N SER A 108 14.84 4.12 0.29
CA SER A 108 15.00 4.66 1.64
C SER A 108 14.78 6.17 1.62
N PHE A 109 14.13 6.69 2.67
CA PHE A 109 13.96 8.13 2.92
C PHE A 109 14.69 8.56 4.20
N ALA A 110 15.77 7.86 4.56
CA ALA A 110 16.57 8.18 5.75
C ALA A 110 17.16 9.59 5.72
N ASP A 111 17.42 10.14 4.53
CA ASP A 111 17.96 11.50 4.33
C ASP A 111 16.96 12.62 4.63
N LEU A 112 15.66 12.31 4.68
CA LEU A 112 14.66 13.28 5.14
C LEU A 112 14.81 13.53 6.65
N PRO A 113 14.63 14.77 7.11
CA PRO A 113 14.52 15.06 8.53
C PRO A 113 13.49 14.17 9.22
N GLY A 114 13.77 13.75 10.46
CA GLY A 114 12.87 12.86 11.21
C GLY A 114 11.44 13.40 11.33
N LEU A 115 11.29 14.72 11.56
CA LEU A 115 9.96 15.35 11.63
C LEU A 115 9.21 15.28 10.30
N GLU A 116 9.87 15.40 9.16
CA GLU A 116 9.24 15.27 7.85
C GLU A 116 8.73 13.85 7.62
N ARG A 117 9.48 12.82 8.05
CA ARG A 117 9.02 11.43 8.00
C ARG A 117 7.82 11.20 8.93
N TRP A 118 7.78 11.81 10.11
CA TRP A 118 6.61 11.77 10.99
C TRP A 118 5.40 12.50 10.41
N GLN A 119 5.61 13.61 9.69
CA GLN A 119 4.53 14.27 8.93
C GLN A 119 3.97 13.36 7.82
N LEU A 120 4.84 12.60 7.14
CA LEU A 120 4.39 11.59 6.18
C LEU A 120 3.51 10.53 6.86
N VAL A 121 3.93 9.98 8.01
CA VAL A 121 3.10 9.03 8.76
C VAL A 121 1.75 9.64 9.13
N LEU A 122 1.72 10.88 9.60
CA LEU A 122 0.48 11.58 9.92
C LEU A 122 -0.43 11.69 8.68
N HIS A 123 0.14 12.03 7.51
CA HIS A 123 -0.62 12.07 6.26
C HIS A 123 -1.17 10.70 5.88
N LEU A 124 -0.39 9.61 6.05
CA LEU A 124 -0.86 8.25 5.75
C LEU A 124 -2.11 7.87 6.57
N ARG A 125 -2.24 8.37 7.81
CA ARG A 125 -3.43 8.16 8.63
C ARG A 125 -4.68 8.89 8.10
N HIS A 126 -4.49 9.92 7.28
CA HIS A 126 -5.57 10.66 6.63
C HIS A 126 -5.94 10.11 5.24
N LEU A 127 -5.21 9.07 4.77
CA LEU A 127 -5.53 8.35 3.53
C LEU A 127 -6.61 7.29 3.79
N GLU A 128 -7.77 7.68 4.28
CA GLU A 128 -8.87 6.74 4.52
C GLU A 128 -9.40 6.15 3.21
N GLU A 129 -9.75 4.86 3.21
CA GLU A 129 -10.58 4.32 2.13
C GLU A 129 -11.93 5.03 2.15
N PRO A 130 -12.44 5.47 0.99
CA PRO A 130 -13.82 5.95 0.94
C PRO A 130 -14.70 4.84 1.51
N ALA A 131 -15.55 5.21 2.49
CA ALA A 131 -16.51 4.28 3.05
C ALA A 131 -17.19 3.53 1.91
N LYS A 132 -17.17 2.20 1.94
CA LYS A 132 -17.98 1.42 1.01
C LYS A 132 -19.41 1.90 1.22
N GLY A 133 -19.96 2.61 0.25
CA GLY A 133 -21.34 3.03 0.27
C GLY A 133 -22.23 1.82 0.51
N PRO A 134 -23.42 2.05 1.07
CA PRO A 134 -24.39 1.00 1.38
C PRO A 134 -24.80 0.22 0.14
#